data_d417b66750a8472ad67c1ed386ad2933
#
_entry.id   d417b66750a8472ad67c1ed386ad2933
#
_cell.length_a   1.000
_cell.length_b   1.000
_cell.length_c   1.000
_cell.angle_alpha   90.00
_cell.angle_beta   90.00
_cell.angle_gamma   90.00
#
_symmetry.space_group_name_H-M   'P 1'
#
loop_
_entity.id
_entity.type
_entity.pdbx_description
1 polymer ?
#
loop_
_entity_poly.entity_id
_entity_poly.type
_entity_poly.pdbx_seq_one_letter_code
_entity_poly.pdbx_strand_id
1 'polypeptide(L)' 'MTDDDIFYFQRRAEAEFKLARQATKPEVVAAHRQLAEAYLGRIASAEPIRRAQHA' A
#
# COMPACT_ATOMS: atom_id res chain seq x y z
N MET A 1 14.67 -3.82 -3.39
CA MET A 1 13.85 -3.75 -2.17
C MET A 1 13.91 -5.09 -1.47
N THR A 2 14.12 -5.11 -0.17
CA THR A 2 14.22 -6.34 0.62
C THR A 2 12.85 -6.84 1.04
N ASP A 3 12.78 -8.10 1.52
CA ASP A 3 11.54 -8.63 2.07
C ASP A 3 11.05 -7.82 3.28
N ASP A 4 11.98 -7.31 4.10
CA ASP A 4 11.61 -6.46 5.23
C ASP A 4 10.96 -5.17 4.76
N ASP A 5 11.44 -4.58 3.67
CA ASP A 5 10.84 -3.36 3.12
C ASP A 5 9.43 -3.64 2.59
N ILE A 6 9.24 -4.76 1.90
CA ILE A 6 7.93 -5.15 1.38
C ILE A 6 6.96 -5.36 2.55
N PHE A 7 7.40 -6.05 3.59
CA PHE A 7 6.60 -6.29 4.78
C PHE A 7 6.22 -4.96 5.47
N TYR A 8 7.17 -4.04 5.57
CA TYR A 8 6.92 -2.72 6.13
C TYR A 8 5.85 -1.98 5.34
N PHE A 9 5.96 -1.95 4.01
CA PHE A 9 4.99 -1.25 3.18
C PHE A 9 3.61 -1.89 3.25
N GLN A 10 3.53 -3.22 3.34
CA GLN A 10 2.25 -3.91 3.51
C GLN A 10 1.58 -3.48 4.81
N ARG A 11 2.33 -3.45 5.90
CA ARG A 11 1.79 -3.04 7.20
C ARG A 11 1.34 -1.58 7.17
N ARG A 12 2.11 -0.71 6.52
CA ARG A 12 1.74 0.69 6.40
C ARG A 12 0.47 0.87 5.57
N ALA A 13 0.35 0.13 4.48
CA ALA A 13 -0.86 0.18 3.65
C ALA A 13 -2.09 -0.26 4.45
N GLU A 14 -1.98 -1.34 5.20
CA GLU A 14 -3.07 -1.82 6.05
C GLU A 14 -3.47 -0.78 7.09
N ALA A 15 -2.47 -0.14 7.72
CA ALA A 15 -2.73 0.89 8.72
C ALA A 15 -3.46 2.08 8.10
N GLU A 16 -3.06 2.51 6.91
CA GLU A 16 -3.72 3.63 6.23
C GLU A 16 -5.14 3.29 5.81
N PHE A 17 -5.39 2.07 5.33
CA PHE A 17 -6.75 1.64 5.01
C PHE A 17 -7.63 1.60 6.26
N LYS A 18 -7.09 1.15 7.38
CA LYS A 18 -7.82 1.15 8.64
C LYS A 18 -8.19 2.56 9.05
N LEU A 19 -7.25 3.49 8.97
CA LEU A 19 -7.50 4.89 9.29
C LEU A 19 -8.55 5.49 8.34
N ALA A 20 -8.51 5.13 7.07
CA ALA A 20 -9.50 5.58 6.09
C ALA A 20 -10.90 5.12 6.48
N ARG A 21 -11.04 3.86 6.95
CA ARG A 21 -12.34 3.34 7.36
C ARG A 21 -12.87 4.02 8.62
N GLN A 22 -11.98 4.48 9.49
CA GLN A 22 -12.34 5.15 10.75
C GLN A 22 -12.61 6.65 10.56
N ALA A 23 -12.13 7.25 9.49
CA ALA A 23 -12.28 8.67 9.25
C ALA A 23 -13.73 9.00 8.88
N THR A 24 -14.21 10.16 9.33
CA THR A 24 -15.56 10.62 9.05
C THR A 24 -15.60 11.67 7.95
N LYS A 25 -14.48 12.36 7.71
CA LYS A 25 -14.41 13.43 6.70
C LYS A 25 -13.92 12.85 5.37
N PRO A 26 -14.61 13.13 4.26
CA PRO A 26 -14.23 12.59 2.94
C PRO A 26 -12.78 12.91 2.54
N GLU A 27 -12.31 14.10 2.86
CA GLU A 27 -10.93 14.51 2.52
C GLU A 27 -9.91 13.66 3.26
N VAL A 28 -10.19 13.32 4.51
CA VAL A 28 -9.31 12.49 5.32
C VAL A 28 -9.32 11.05 4.82
N VAL A 29 -10.50 10.53 4.49
CA VAL A 29 -10.62 9.19 3.90
C VAL A 29 -9.79 9.11 2.62
N ALA A 30 -9.94 10.09 1.73
CA ALA A 30 -9.21 10.11 0.47
C ALA A 30 -7.70 10.17 0.68
N ALA A 31 -7.25 11.00 1.64
CA ALA A 31 -5.82 11.12 1.92
C ALA A 31 -5.21 9.80 2.39
N HIS A 32 -5.87 9.10 3.32
CA HIS A 32 -5.36 7.83 3.81
C HIS A 32 -5.40 6.75 2.73
N ARG A 33 -6.44 6.73 1.90
CA ARG A 33 -6.51 5.77 0.80
C ARG A 33 -5.40 6.01 -0.22
N GLN A 34 -5.10 7.26 -0.54
CA GLN A 34 -4.00 7.58 -1.46
C GLN A 34 -2.65 7.13 -0.91
N LEU A 35 -2.43 7.29 0.40
CA LEU A 35 -1.22 6.81 1.03
C LEU A 35 -1.13 5.28 0.95
N ALA A 36 -2.22 4.58 1.24
CA ALA A 36 -2.24 3.13 1.16
C ALA A 36 -1.92 2.66 -0.26
N GLU A 37 -2.54 3.27 -1.26
CA GLU A 37 -2.30 2.92 -2.66
C GLU A 37 -0.85 3.20 -3.07
N ALA A 38 -0.25 4.28 -2.55
CA ALA A 38 1.15 4.59 -2.82
C ALA A 38 2.07 3.51 -2.26
N TYR A 39 1.81 3.02 -1.04
CA TYR A 39 2.59 1.93 -0.47
C TYR A 39 2.43 0.65 -1.28
N LEU A 40 1.21 0.31 -1.67
CA LEU A 40 0.97 -0.86 -2.51
C LEU A 40 1.64 -0.73 -3.88
N GLY A 41 1.65 0.48 -4.43
CA GLY A 41 2.34 0.75 -5.69
C GLY A 41 3.83 0.50 -5.59
N ARG A 42 4.45 0.83 -4.47
CA ARG A 42 5.87 0.55 -4.25
C ARG A 42 6.14 -0.94 -4.21
N ILE A 43 5.27 -1.71 -3.57
CA ILE A 43 5.39 -3.17 -3.54
C ILE A 43 5.27 -3.74 -4.95
N ALA A 44 4.27 -3.29 -5.69
CA ALA A 44 4.06 -3.74 -7.06
C ALA A 44 5.26 -3.43 -7.96
N SER A 45 5.87 -2.26 -7.79
CA SER A 45 7.05 -1.88 -8.56
C SER A 45 8.28 -2.70 -8.19
N ALA A 46 8.33 -3.25 -6.98
CA ALA A 46 9.46 -4.04 -6.52
C ALA A 46 9.42 -5.48 -7.05
N GLU A 47 8.29 -5.94 -7.63
CA GLU A 47 8.12 -7.32 -8.04
C GLU A 47 7.71 -7.50 -9.52
N PRO A 48 8.21 -6.70 -10.47
CA PRO A 48 7.82 -6.87 -11.85
C PRO A 48 8.27 -8.21 -12.46
N ILE A 49 9.41 -8.74 -12.00
CA ILE A 49 9.95 -10.00 -12.50
C ILE A 49 9.05 -11.17 -12.11
N ARG A 50 8.54 -11.17 -10.88
CA ARG A 50 7.62 -12.21 -10.43
C ARG A 50 6.36 -12.25 -11.27
N ARG A 51 5.82 -11.09 -11.62
CA ARG A 51 4.64 -11.02 -12.46
C ARG A 51 4.90 -11.60 -13.84
N ALA A 52 6.06 -11.28 -14.40
CA ALA A 52 6.44 -11.81 -15.72
C ALA A 52 6.55 -13.33 -15.71
N GLN A 53 7.00 -13.91 -14.60
CA GLN A 53 7.13 -15.36 -14.46
C GLN A 53 5.79 -16.07 -14.38
N HIS A 54 4.76 -15.38 -13.96
CA HIS A 54 3.41 -15.95 -13.83
C HIS A 54 2.57 -15.77 -15.09
N ALA A 55 3.04 -15.01 -16.00
CA ALA A 55 2.33 -14.78 -17.27
C ALA A 55 2.56 -15.92 -18.32
#